data_ad166097f51b40a3eb250c68cfa3459c
#
_entry.id   ad166097f51b40a3eb250c68cfa3459c
#
_cell.length_a   1.000
_cell.length_b   1.000
_cell.length_c   1.000
_cell.angle_alpha   90.00
_cell.angle_beta   90.00
_cell.angle_gamma   90.00
#
_symmetry.space_group_name_H-M   'P 1'
#
loop_
_entity.id
_entity.type
_entity.pdbx_description
1 polymer ?
#
loop_
_entity_poly.entity_id
_entity_poly.type
_entity_poly.pdbx_seq_one_letter_code
_entity_poly.pdbx_strand_id
1 'polypeptide(L)'
;MIRVEDLTGAALGRALDSLADLRITVFRDFPYLYDGSGAAGRAYEQDYLTAYAQSPGALIVGAFADDGDGERLIGAATATPMVDHAAEFAVPFRAQGIAIDQVYYFGESVLLPRWRGHGIGHAFFDRREAKARAEGFTIAAFCAVIRPPDHPARPTDYSPLDPFWRKRGFAPVEGLIAHYDWKDVGEAANSAHPMQFWLKHLD
;
A
#
# COMPACT_ATOMS: atom_id res chain seq x y z
N MET A 1 -6.42 22.33 -7.13
CA MET A 1 -6.54 22.09 -5.66
C MET A 1 -6.42 20.59 -5.41
N ILE A 2 -5.75 20.14 -4.33
CA ILE A 2 -5.67 18.71 -3.99
C ILE A 2 -6.78 18.39 -2.98
N ARG A 3 -7.52 17.31 -3.22
CA ARG A 3 -8.58 16.80 -2.34
C ARG A 3 -8.25 15.35 -1.94
N VAL A 4 -8.35 15.03 -0.65
CA VAL A 4 -8.12 13.68 -0.11
C VAL A 4 -9.38 13.25 0.64
N GLU A 5 -9.95 12.12 0.27
CA GLU A 5 -11.20 11.62 0.84
C GLU A 5 -11.27 10.08 0.92
N ASP A 6 -12.15 9.59 1.78
CA ASP A 6 -12.44 8.16 1.89
C ASP A 6 -13.39 7.75 0.75
N LEU A 7 -13.03 6.69 0.04
CA LEU A 7 -13.82 6.15 -1.06
C LEU A 7 -14.74 5.04 -0.54
N THR A 8 -16.04 5.27 -0.61
CA THR A 8 -17.06 4.32 -0.15
C THR A 8 -18.19 4.17 -1.17
N GLY A 9 -18.90 3.05 -1.12
CA GLY A 9 -20.10 2.83 -1.93
C GLY A 9 -19.90 3.14 -3.41
N ALA A 10 -20.79 3.97 -4.00
CA ALA A 10 -20.76 4.31 -5.41
C ALA A 10 -19.50 5.10 -5.84
N ALA A 11 -18.89 5.88 -4.94
CA ALA A 11 -17.64 6.59 -5.23
C ALA A 11 -16.47 5.63 -5.44
N LEU A 12 -16.37 4.59 -4.60
CA LEU A 12 -15.39 3.53 -4.77
C LEU A 12 -15.62 2.76 -6.07
N GLY A 13 -16.88 2.35 -6.35
CA GLY A 13 -17.21 1.63 -7.59
C GLY A 13 -16.77 2.39 -8.85
N ARG A 14 -16.95 3.71 -8.88
CA ARG A 14 -16.47 4.54 -10.00
C ARG A 14 -14.95 4.69 -10.09
N ALA A 15 -14.26 4.52 -8.97
CA ALA A 15 -12.81 4.71 -8.91
C ALA A 15 -12.01 3.42 -9.18
N LEU A 16 -12.62 2.24 -9.19
CA LEU A 16 -11.92 0.94 -9.26
C LEU A 16 -10.96 0.83 -10.43
N ASP A 17 -11.40 1.23 -11.64
CA ASP A 17 -10.55 1.17 -12.84
C ASP A 17 -9.34 2.11 -12.71
N SER A 18 -9.57 3.35 -12.24
CA SER A 18 -8.52 4.33 -12.03
C SER A 18 -7.56 3.93 -10.90
N LEU A 19 -8.07 3.25 -9.88
CA LEU A 19 -7.26 2.67 -8.80
C LEU A 19 -6.34 1.55 -9.32
N ALA A 20 -6.88 0.64 -10.13
CA ALA A 20 -6.10 -0.44 -10.75
C ALA A 20 -4.99 0.13 -11.64
N ASP A 21 -5.30 1.09 -12.51
CA ASP A 21 -4.32 1.76 -13.38
C ASP A 21 -3.24 2.50 -12.58
N LEU A 22 -3.63 3.17 -11.51
CA LEU A 22 -2.72 3.89 -10.63
C LEU A 22 -1.73 2.93 -9.93
N ARG A 23 -2.22 1.79 -9.43
CA ARG A 23 -1.40 0.77 -8.80
C ARG A 23 -0.38 0.19 -9.77
N ILE A 24 -0.83 -0.24 -10.95
CA ILE A 24 0.06 -0.76 -12.01
C ILE A 24 1.13 0.29 -12.38
N THR A 25 0.72 1.55 -12.53
CA THR A 25 1.64 2.65 -12.90
C THR A 25 2.70 2.88 -11.83
N VAL A 26 2.30 2.97 -10.56
CA VAL A 26 3.23 3.33 -9.47
C VAL A 26 4.12 2.15 -9.06
N PHE A 27 3.56 0.93 -9.03
CA PHE A 27 4.34 -0.25 -8.65
C PHE A 27 5.27 -0.76 -9.76
N ARG A 28 5.12 -0.27 -10.99
CA ARG A 28 6.07 -0.55 -12.06
C ARG A 28 7.46 0.01 -11.78
N ASP A 29 7.54 1.10 -11.03
CA ASP A 29 8.80 1.75 -10.67
C ASP A 29 9.54 0.99 -9.55
N PHE A 30 10.86 1.23 -9.45
CA PHE A 30 11.66 0.78 -8.32
C PHE A 30 11.09 1.36 -7.00
N PRO A 31 10.98 0.59 -5.92
CA PRO A 31 11.59 -0.73 -5.66
C PRO A 31 10.71 -1.94 -6.02
N TYR A 32 9.45 -1.76 -6.41
CA TYR A 32 8.55 -2.89 -6.67
C TYR A 32 8.83 -3.57 -7.99
N LEU A 33 9.03 -2.81 -9.09
CA LEU A 33 9.29 -3.32 -10.43
C LEU A 33 8.17 -4.26 -10.94
N TYR A 34 6.95 -4.09 -10.43
CA TYR A 34 5.82 -4.97 -10.69
C TYR A 34 5.35 -4.88 -12.15
N ASP A 35 5.31 -6.02 -12.84
CA ASP A 35 4.76 -6.12 -14.20
C ASP A 35 3.27 -6.49 -14.15
N GLY A 36 2.43 -5.52 -13.85
CA GLY A 36 0.96 -5.63 -13.93
C GLY A 36 0.40 -5.34 -15.34
N SER A 37 1.23 -5.41 -16.38
CA SER A 37 0.83 -5.06 -17.74
C SER A 37 -0.16 -6.05 -18.34
N GLY A 38 -1.00 -5.54 -19.27
CA GLY A 38 -1.98 -6.34 -20.01
C GLY A 38 -3.27 -6.59 -19.25
N ALA A 39 -4.20 -7.28 -19.93
CA ALA A 39 -5.55 -7.52 -19.41
C ALA A 39 -5.58 -8.38 -18.14
N ALA A 40 -4.68 -9.36 -18.04
CA ALA A 40 -4.58 -10.24 -16.86
C ALA A 40 -4.12 -9.48 -15.61
N GLY A 41 -3.12 -8.60 -15.74
CA GLY A 41 -2.66 -7.76 -14.63
C GLY A 41 -3.75 -6.82 -14.16
N ARG A 42 -4.45 -6.16 -15.09
CA ARG A 42 -5.56 -5.28 -14.75
C ARG A 42 -6.71 -6.03 -14.04
N ALA A 43 -7.09 -7.21 -14.53
CA ALA A 43 -8.12 -8.03 -13.90
C ALA A 43 -7.72 -8.43 -12.47
N TYR A 44 -6.47 -8.85 -12.25
CA TYR A 44 -5.95 -9.14 -10.92
C TYR A 44 -6.07 -7.94 -9.97
N GLU A 45 -5.70 -6.74 -10.42
CA GLU A 45 -5.81 -5.52 -9.61
C GLU A 45 -7.26 -5.16 -9.27
N GLN A 46 -8.19 -5.35 -10.22
CA GLN A 46 -9.62 -5.12 -9.97
C GLN A 46 -10.19 -6.13 -8.96
N ASP A 47 -9.83 -7.41 -9.07
CA ASP A 47 -10.24 -8.46 -8.13
C ASP A 47 -9.71 -8.17 -6.72
N TYR A 48 -8.43 -7.79 -6.60
CA TYR A 48 -7.80 -7.41 -5.34
C TYR A 48 -8.52 -6.24 -4.68
N LEU A 49 -8.77 -5.15 -5.41
CA LEU A 49 -9.45 -3.96 -4.90
C LEU A 49 -10.91 -4.25 -4.53
N THR A 50 -11.58 -5.13 -5.30
CA THR A 50 -12.96 -5.56 -5.00
C THR A 50 -13.02 -6.36 -3.69
N ALA A 51 -12.06 -7.26 -3.46
CA ALA A 51 -11.95 -8.00 -2.20
C ALA A 51 -11.74 -7.05 -1.00
N TYR A 52 -10.88 -6.04 -1.16
CA TYR A 52 -10.72 -4.99 -0.16
C TYR A 52 -12.01 -4.24 0.13
N ALA A 53 -12.74 -3.85 -0.92
CA ALA A 53 -14.01 -3.13 -0.81
C ALA A 53 -15.11 -3.92 -0.08
N GLN A 54 -15.00 -5.26 -0.05
CA GLN A 54 -15.96 -6.15 0.61
C GLN A 54 -15.65 -6.39 2.10
N SER A 55 -14.45 -6.10 2.58
CA SER A 55 -14.14 -6.18 4.01
C SER A 55 -14.82 -5.05 4.77
N PRO A 56 -15.62 -5.34 5.80
CA PRO A 56 -16.34 -4.30 6.57
C PRO A 56 -15.41 -3.29 7.26
N GLY A 57 -14.21 -3.74 7.65
CA GLY A 57 -13.20 -2.92 8.31
C GLY A 57 -12.24 -2.21 7.35
N ALA A 58 -12.37 -2.40 6.03
CA ALA A 58 -11.45 -1.81 5.07
C ALA A 58 -11.66 -0.30 4.92
N LEU A 59 -10.57 0.37 4.58
CA LEU A 59 -10.55 1.78 4.20
C LEU A 59 -9.79 1.93 2.90
N ILE A 60 -10.38 2.63 1.93
CA ILE A 60 -9.70 3.09 0.72
C ILE A 60 -9.76 4.61 0.71
N VAL A 61 -8.60 5.26 0.63
CA VAL A 61 -8.46 6.71 0.57
C VAL A 61 -8.00 7.11 -0.82
N GLY A 62 -8.71 8.02 -1.48
CA GLY A 62 -8.32 8.60 -2.76
C GLY A 62 -7.78 10.02 -2.60
N ALA A 63 -6.76 10.35 -3.39
CA ALA A 63 -6.29 11.72 -3.58
C ALA A 63 -6.58 12.14 -5.02
N PHE A 64 -7.20 13.30 -5.18
CA PHE A 64 -7.64 13.86 -6.46
C PHE A 64 -7.04 15.23 -6.68
N ALA A 65 -6.69 15.52 -7.92
CA ALA A 65 -6.28 16.85 -8.34
C ALA A 65 -6.64 17.10 -9.80
N ASP A 66 -6.88 18.36 -10.13
CA ASP A 66 -6.98 18.84 -11.51
C ASP A 66 -5.57 19.13 -12.03
N ASP A 67 -5.22 18.56 -13.16
CA ASP A 67 -3.92 18.73 -13.81
C ASP A 67 -4.00 19.44 -15.17
N GLY A 68 -5.14 20.08 -15.45
CA GLY A 68 -5.43 20.80 -16.68
C GLY A 68 -6.40 20.10 -17.60
N ASP A 69 -6.57 18.76 -17.47
CA ASP A 69 -7.50 17.96 -18.25
C ASP A 69 -8.74 17.55 -17.42
N GLY A 70 -8.90 18.14 -16.24
CA GLY A 70 -9.97 17.85 -15.28
C GLY A 70 -9.48 17.12 -14.03
N GLU A 71 -10.40 16.94 -13.08
CA GLU A 71 -10.08 16.26 -11.82
C GLU A 71 -9.89 14.76 -12.05
N ARG A 72 -8.75 14.23 -11.58
CA ARG A 72 -8.45 12.81 -11.67
C ARG A 72 -7.83 12.25 -10.38
N LEU A 73 -7.88 10.94 -10.22
CA LEU A 73 -7.20 10.23 -9.15
C LEU A 73 -5.67 10.29 -9.39
N ILE A 74 -4.95 10.83 -8.41
CA ILE A 74 -3.49 11.03 -8.45
C ILE A 74 -2.75 10.17 -7.45
N GLY A 75 -3.47 9.62 -6.47
CA GLY A 75 -2.92 8.76 -5.41
C GLY A 75 -4.02 8.01 -4.69
N ALA A 76 -3.66 6.92 -4.04
CA ALA A 76 -4.54 6.14 -3.20
C ALA A 76 -3.79 5.43 -2.07
N ALA A 77 -4.53 5.08 -1.02
CA ALA A 77 -4.02 4.24 0.05
C ALA A 77 -5.13 3.32 0.55
N THR A 78 -4.76 2.09 0.92
CA THR A 78 -5.70 1.12 1.46
C THR A 78 -5.31 0.68 2.87
N ALA A 79 -6.28 0.21 3.64
CA ALA A 79 -6.06 -0.45 4.91
C ALA A 79 -7.21 -1.41 5.22
N THR A 80 -6.93 -2.45 6.03
CA THR A 80 -7.91 -3.45 6.46
C THR A 80 -7.47 -4.09 7.78
N PRO A 81 -8.37 -4.68 8.58
CA PRO A 81 -7.95 -5.58 9.65
C PRO A 81 -7.03 -6.68 9.11
N MET A 82 -5.94 -6.99 9.82
CA MET A 82 -5.00 -8.04 9.39
C MET A 82 -5.69 -9.41 9.25
N VAL A 83 -6.74 -9.67 10.04
CA VAL A 83 -7.52 -10.91 9.98
C VAL A 83 -8.28 -11.09 8.65
N ASP A 84 -8.56 -9.99 7.95
CA ASP A 84 -9.27 -9.98 6.66
C ASP A 84 -8.31 -9.93 5.47
N HIS A 85 -7.00 -9.79 5.73
CA HIS A 85 -5.98 -9.78 4.69
C HIS A 85 -5.50 -11.19 4.35
N ALA A 86 -4.71 -11.32 3.28
CA ALA A 86 -4.16 -12.60 2.83
C ALA A 86 -3.40 -13.31 3.97
N ALA A 87 -3.70 -14.59 4.17
CA ALA A 87 -3.25 -15.35 5.33
C ALA A 87 -1.72 -15.42 5.48
N GLU A 88 -1.00 -15.42 4.36
CA GLU A 88 0.46 -15.45 4.32
C GLU A 88 1.10 -14.24 5.00
N PHE A 89 0.45 -13.07 4.99
CA PHE A 89 0.91 -11.88 5.69
C PHE A 89 0.78 -11.99 7.22
N ALA A 90 -0.17 -12.80 7.71
CA ALA A 90 -0.38 -13.03 9.13
C ALA A 90 0.60 -14.05 9.74
N VAL A 91 1.20 -14.93 8.92
CA VAL A 91 2.10 -16.00 9.39
C VAL A 91 3.27 -15.47 10.22
N PRO A 92 4.07 -14.47 9.77
CA PRO A 92 5.20 -13.99 10.57
C PRO A 92 4.76 -13.31 11.87
N PHE A 93 3.59 -12.67 11.91
CA PHE A 93 3.04 -12.09 13.15
C PHE A 93 2.75 -13.15 14.18
N ARG A 94 2.06 -14.22 13.80
CA ARG A 94 1.74 -15.36 14.68
C ARG A 94 3.01 -16.04 15.18
N ALA A 95 4.01 -16.21 14.33
CA ALA A 95 5.30 -16.79 14.69
C ALA A 95 6.05 -15.98 15.76
N GLN A 96 5.86 -14.67 15.82
CA GLN A 96 6.43 -13.78 16.83
C GLN A 96 5.47 -13.51 18.01
N GLY A 97 4.31 -14.18 18.08
CA GLY A 97 3.35 -14.02 19.16
C GLY A 97 2.58 -12.69 19.12
N ILE A 98 2.55 -12.02 17.97
CA ILE A 98 1.80 -10.78 17.81
C ILE A 98 0.35 -11.13 17.46
N ALA A 99 -0.59 -10.65 18.26
CA ALA A 99 -2.02 -10.88 18.09
C ALA A 99 -2.55 -10.14 16.85
N ILE A 100 -2.91 -10.86 15.79
CA ILE A 100 -3.29 -10.28 14.49
C ILE A 100 -4.63 -9.53 14.51
N ASP A 101 -5.49 -9.84 15.47
CA ASP A 101 -6.76 -9.13 15.73
C ASP A 101 -6.55 -7.73 16.31
N GLN A 102 -5.34 -7.43 16.79
CA GLN A 102 -4.94 -6.09 17.24
C GLN A 102 -4.30 -5.26 16.12
N VAL A 103 -4.10 -5.83 14.92
CA VAL A 103 -3.34 -5.20 13.83
C VAL A 103 -4.27 -4.66 12.76
N TYR A 104 -4.17 -3.36 12.49
CA TYR A 104 -4.74 -2.72 11.32
C TYR A 104 -3.65 -2.59 10.24
N TYR A 105 -3.81 -3.33 9.16
CA TYR A 105 -2.82 -3.43 8.11
C TYR A 105 -3.03 -2.36 7.04
N PHE A 106 -2.01 -1.56 6.77
CA PHE A 106 -1.96 -0.58 5.70
C PHE A 106 -1.42 -1.27 4.44
N GLY A 107 -2.31 -1.63 3.53
CA GLY A 107 -1.98 -2.42 2.36
C GLY A 107 -0.99 -1.72 1.45
N GLU A 108 -1.38 -0.59 0.89
CA GLU A 108 -0.49 0.20 0.06
C GLU A 108 -0.71 1.70 0.21
N SER A 109 0.27 2.46 -0.29
CA SER A 109 0.16 3.88 -0.58
C SER A 109 0.80 4.13 -1.94
N VAL A 110 -0.01 4.45 -2.93
CA VAL A 110 0.43 4.77 -4.29
C VAL A 110 0.17 6.24 -4.59
N LEU A 111 1.17 6.94 -5.14
CA LEU A 111 1.07 8.36 -5.47
C LEU A 111 1.95 8.65 -6.68
N LEU A 112 1.35 9.27 -7.69
CA LEU A 112 2.09 9.68 -8.88
C LEU A 112 3.27 10.59 -8.51
N PRO A 113 4.48 10.37 -9.08
CA PRO A 113 5.71 11.05 -8.66
C PRO A 113 5.60 12.57 -8.59
N ARG A 114 4.97 13.20 -9.57
CA ARG A 114 4.80 14.66 -9.64
C ARG A 114 3.99 15.28 -8.49
N TRP A 115 3.21 14.45 -7.78
CA TRP A 115 2.38 14.88 -6.65
C TRP A 115 3.00 14.59 -5.28
N ARG A 116 4.21 14.02 -5.27
CA ARG A 116 4.97 13.82 -4.03
C ARG A 116 5.39 15.16 -3.44
N GLY A 117 5.64 15.20 -2.12
CA GLY A 117 6.04 16.46 -1.44
C GLY A 117 4.90 17.42 -1.09
N HIS A 118 3.64 17.12 -1.43
CA HIS A 118 2.47 17.97 -1.17
C HIS A 118 1.67 17.57 0.08
N GLY A 119 2.24 16.77 0.99
CA GLY A 119 1.57 16.35 2.22
C GLY A 119 0.59 15.17 2.06
N ILE A 120 0.32 14.69 0.84
CA ILE A 120 -0.66 13.63 0.57
C ILE A 120 -0.33 12.34 1.33
N GLY A 121 0.95 11.95 1.36
CA GLY A 121 1.39 10.78 2.13
C GLY A 121 1.05 10.88 3.62
N HIS A 122 1.20 12.08 4.23
CA HIS A 122 0.78 12.32 5.61
C HIS A 122 -0.73 12.15 5.76
N ALA A 123 -1.53 12.72 4.87
CA ALA A 123 -2.99 12.59 4.91
C ALA A 123 -3.45 11.12 4.79
N PHE A 124 -2.77 10.31 3.98
CA PHE A 124 -3.05 8.87 3.90
C PHE A 124 -2.80 8.14 5.21
N PHE A 125 -1.68 8.43 5.88
CA PHE A 125 -1.38 7.84 7.19
C PHE A 125 -2.37 8.32 8.26
N ASP A 126 -2.66 9.62 8.31
CA ASP A 126 -3.56 10.21 9.31
C ASP A 126 -4.96 9.57 9.26
N ARG A 127 -5.52 9.37 8.05
CA ARG A 127 -6.84 8.76 7.88
C ARG A 127 -6.85 7.30 8.31
N ARG A 128 -5.84 6.52 7.92
CA ARG A 128 -5.75 5.10 8.29
C ARG A 128 -5.49 4.91 9.78
N GLU A 129 -4.64 5.73 10.39
CA GLU A 129 -4.41 5.72 11.84
C GLU A 129 -5.67 6.13 12.61
N ALA A 130 -6.41 7.14 12.13
CA ALA A 130 -7.68 7.56 12.75
C ALA A 130 -8.72 6.43 12.70
N LYS A 131 -8.87 5.75 11.56
CA LYS A 131 -9.75 4.60 11.39
C LYS A 131 -9.36 3.46 12.33
N ALA A 132 -8.07 3.10 12.37
CA ALA A 132 -7.56 2.06 13.25
C ALA A 132 -7.90 2.32 14.73
N ARG A 133 -7.67 3.56 15.21
CA ARG A 133 -8.02 3.95 16.59
C ARG A 133 -9.52 3.89 16.84
N ALA A 134 -10.32 4.40 15.90
CA ALA A 134 -11.78 4.41 16.03
C ALA A 134 -12.38 3.01 16.14
N GLU A 135 -11.73 2.01 15.57
CA GLU A 135 -12.13 0.60 15.62
C GLU A 135 -11.41 -0.21 16.71
N GLY A 136 -10.58 0.44 17.54
CA GLY A 136 -9.95 -0.16 18.71
C GLY A 136 -8.69 -0.99 18.40
N PHE A 137 -8.09 -0.85 17.21
CA PHE A 137 -6.81 -1.47 16.91
C PHE A 137 -5.67 -0.77 17.66
N THR A 138 -4.75 -1.54 18.20
CA THR A 138 -3.62 -1.05 18.98
C THR A 138 -2.30 -1.05 18.20
N ILE A 139 -2.27 -1.67 17.02
CA ILE A 139 -1.10 -1.76 16.16
C ILE A 139 -1.48 -1.37 14.73
N ALA A 140 -0.74 -0.42 14.16
CA ALA A 140 -0.73 -0.17 12.72
C ALA A 140 0.50 -0.84 12.11
N ALA A 141 0.33 -1.54 10.99
CA ALA A 141 1.43 -2.23 10.31
C ALA A 141 1.33 -2.06 8.79
N PHE A 142 2.48 -2.04 8.13
CA PHE A 142 2.60 -2.20 6.68
C PHE A 142 3.88 -2.96 6.36
N CYS A 143 4.05 -3.40 5.13
CA CYS A 143 5.31 -3.97 4.68
C CYS A 143 5.86 -3.22 3.46
N ALA A 144 7.18 -3.33 3.28
CA ALA A 144 7.90 -2.77 2.15
C ALA A 144 8.87 -3.80 1.58
N VAL A 145 8.98 -3.85 0.25
CA VAL A 145 9.88 -4.79 -0.42
C VAL A 145 11.33 -4.50 -0.06
N ILE A 146 12.08 -5.57 0.22
CA ILE A 146 13.53 -5.51 0.41
C ILE A 146 14.19 -5.73 -0.96
N ARG A 147 15.01 -4.77 -1.39
CA ARG A 147 15.85 -4.91 -2.59
C ARG A 147 17.32 -4.74 -2.23
N PRO A 148 18.23 -5.45 -2.87
CA PRO A 148 19.67 -5.23 -2.71
C PRO A 148 20.03 -3.76 -2.99
N PRO A 149 20.97 -3.16 -2.24
CA PRO A 149 21.36 -1.78 -2.44
C PRO A 149 22.03 -1.51 -3.79
N ASP A 150 22.60 -2.54 -4.40
CA ASP A 150 23.26 -2.54 -5.72
C ASP A 150 22.37 -3.08 -6.85
N HIS A 151 21.05 -3.14 -6.62
CA HIS A 151 20.10 -3.65 -7.62
C HIS A 151 20.21 -2.86 -8.94
N PRO A 152 20.34 -3.51 -10.11
CA PRO A 152 20.63 -2.84 -11.38
C PRO A 152 19.55 -1.85 -11.84
N ALA A 153 18.29 -2.06 -11.45
CA ALA A 153 17.19 -1.15 -11.73
C ALA A 153 17.03 0.00 -10.71
N ARG A 154 17.93 0.10 -9.72
CA ARG A 154 17.85 1.18 -8.73
C ARG A 154 18.25 2.52 -9.36
N PRO A 155 17.35 3.53 -9.38
CA PRO A 155 17.70 4.87 -9.84
C PRO A 155 18.80 5.50 -8.98
N THR A 156 19.67 6.29 -9.58
CA THR A 156 20.78 6.97 -8.87
C THR A 156 20.27 8.00 -7.86
N ASP A 157 19.11 8.59 -8.11
CA ASP A 157 18.41 9.55 -7.25
C ASP A 157 17.35 8.93 -6.34
N TYR A 158 17.28 7.59 -6.28
CA TYR A 158 16.31 6.90 -5.43
C TYR A 158 16.53 7.24 -3.95
N SER A 159 15.48 7.77 -3.34
CA SER A 159 15.43 8.04 -1.91
C SER A 159 14.43 7.07 -1.23
N PRO A 160 14.89 6.24 -0.27
CA PRO A 160 14.00 5.33 0.46
C PRO A 160 13.02 6.11 1.34
N LEU A 161 11.88 5.50 1.60
CA LEU A 161 10.83 6.09 2.45
C LEU A 161 11.04 5.84 3.95
N ASP A 162 12.07 5.11 4.34
CA ASP A 162 12.39 4.80 5.74
C ASP A 162 12.40 6.04 6.65
N PRO A 163 13.05 7.18 6.28
CA PRO A 163 13.04 8.39 7.11
C PRO A 163 11.63 8.95 7.31
N PHE A 164 10.78 8.87 6.28
CA PHE A 164 9.38 9.30 6.36
C PHE A 164 8.60 8.41 7.33
N TRP A 165 8.74 7.09 7.24
CA TRP A 165 8.05 6.15 8.11
C TRP A 165 8.50 6.26 9.56
N ARG A 166 9.82 6.41 9.80
CA ARG A 166 10.36 6.67 11.16
C ARG A 166 9.82 7.95 11.76
N LYS A 167 9.72 9.02 10.95
CA LYS A 167 9.13 10.30 11.40
C LYS A 167 7.65 10.17 11.74
N ARG A 168 6.94 9.19 11.14
CA ARG A 168 5.55 8.83 11.48
C ARG A 168 5.44 7.93 12.72
N GLY A 169 6.55 7.49 13.30
CA GLY A 169 6.60 6.63 14.48
C GLY A 169 6.58 5.14 14.18
N PHE A 170 6.76 4.75 12.90
CA PHE A 170 6.92 3.34 12.54
C PHE A 170 8.36 2.89 12.65
N ALA A 171 8.56 1.63 13.04
CA ALA A 171 9.87 0.99 13.07
C ALA A 171 9.81 -0.39 12.39
N PRO A 172 10.87 -0.81 11.69
CA PRO A 172 10.95 -2.18 11.18
C PRO A 172 11.12 -3.15 12.35
N VAL A 173 10.45 -4.28 12.28
CA VAL A 173 10.57 -5.35 13.28
C VAL A 173 11.48 -6.43 12.76
N GLU A 174 12.58 -6.69 13.45
CA GLU A 174 13.56 -7.68 13.04
C GLU A 174 12.94 -9.06 12.88
N GLY A 175 13.22 -9.70 11.73
CA GLY A 175 12.71 -11.03 11.41
C GLY A 175 11.21 -11.08 11.08
N LEU A 176 10.48 -9.98 11.17
CA LEU A 176 9.08 -9.94 10.75
C LEU A 176 9.02 -9.68 9.23
N ILE A 177 9.18 -10.76 8.46
CA ILE A 177 9.29 -10.74 7.00
C ILE A 177 8.24 -11.71 6.42
N ALA A 178 7.46 -11.24 5.44
CA ALA A 178 6.67 -12.09 4.56
C ALA A 178 7.36 -12.22 3.20
N HIS A 179 6.94 -13.20 2.42
CA HIS A 179 7.29 -13.31 1.01
C HIS A 179 6.04 -13.21 0.18
N TYR A 180 6.09 -12.41 -0.87
CA TYR A 180 4.99 -12.23 -1.79
C TYR A 180 5.47 -12.36 -3.23
N ASP A 181 4.70 -13.08 -4.05
CA ASP A 181 5.09 -13.44 -5.40
C ASP A 181 4.51 -12.47 -6.41
N TRP A 182 5.37 -11.88 -7.23
CA TRP A 182 4.96 -11.17 -8.44
C TRP A 182 6.05 -11.25 -9.50
N LYS A 183 5.69 -10.84 -10.71
CA LYS A 183 6.62 -10.78 -11.83
C LYS A 183 7.26 -9.40 -11.91
N ASP A 184 8.57 -9.33 -11.85
CA ASP A 184 9.30 -8.10 -12.10
C ASP A 184 9.28 -7.73 -13.59
N VAL A 185 9.33 -6.44 -13.87
CA VAL A 185 9.44 -5.93 -15.25
C VAL A 185 10.67 -6.52 -15.93
N GLY A 186 10.45 -7.17 -17.07
CA GLY A 186 11.51 -7.83 -17.85
C GLY A 186 11.74 -9.29 -17.49
N GLU A 187 11.14 -9.81 -16.43
CA GLU A 187 11.24 -11.22 -16.07
C GLU A 187 10.19 -12.08 -16.80
N ALA A 188 10.49 -13.36 -16.95
CA ALA A 188 9.60 -14.31 -17.65
C ALA A 188 8.52 -14.90 -16.72
N ALA A 189 8.78 -14.95 -15.41
CA ALA A 189 7.93 -15.61 -14.40
C ALA A 189 7.89 -14.81 -13.09
N ASN A 190 6.93 -15.17 -12.23
CA ASN A 190 6.87 -14.66 -10.86
C ASN A 190 8.07 -15.14 -10.05
N SER A 191 8.51 -14.33 -9.12
CA SER A 191 9.50 -14.66 -8.09
C SER A 191 9.06 -14.16 -6.73
N ALA A 192 9.54 -14.83 -5.68
CA ALA A 192 9.23 -14.45 -4.30
C ALA A 192 10.05 -13.23 -3.88
N HIS A 193 9.39 -12.21 -3.37
CA HIS A 193 10.02 -10.99 -2.88
C HIS A 193 9.87 -10.86 -1.37
N PRO A 194 10.97 -10.67 -0.62
CA PRO A 194 10.91 -10.45 0.81
C PRO A 194 10.32 -9.06 1.12
N MET A 195 9.39 -9.03 2.07
CA MET A 195 8.67 -7.84 2.51
C MET A 195 8.92 -7.60 4.00
N GLN A 196 9.65 -6.55 4.36
CA GLN A 196 9.89 -6.17 5.74
C GLN A 196 8.68 -5.47 6.33
N PHE A 197 8.14 -5.95 7.45
CA PHE A 197 7.09 -5.25 8.17
C PHE A 197 7.62 -4.14 9.05
N TRP A 198 6.86 -3.05 9.07
CA TRP A 198 7.01 -1.87 9.91
C TRP A 198 5.78 -1.73 10.79
N LEU A 199 5.98 -1.54 12.08
CA LEU A 199 4.91 -1.43 13.06
C LEU A 199 4.97 -0.10 13.79
N LYS A 200 3.79 0.35 14.22
CA LYS A 200 3.58 1.45 15.17
C LYS A 200 2.52 1.03 16.16
N HIS A 201 2.80 1.19 17.46
CA HIS A 201 1.75 1.10 18.48
C HIS A 201 0.91 2.37 18.44
N LEU A 202 -0.41 2.19 18.48
CA LEU A 202 -1.39 3.27 18.49
C LEU A 202 -1.85 3.48 19.93
N ASP A 203 -1.73 4.71 20.39
CA ASP A 203 -2.22 5.14 21.72
C ASP A 203 -3.74 5.34 21.68
#